data_a7b5f9cd8741c59ee750b5c603a26bff
#
_entry.id   a7b5f9cd8741c59ee750b5c603a26bff
#
_cell.length_a   1.000
_cell.length_b   1.000
_cell.length_c   1.000
_cell.angle_alpha   90.00
_cell.angle_beta   90.00
_cell.angle_gamma   90.00
#
_symmetry.space_group_name_H-M   'P 1'
#
loop_
_entity.id
_entity.type
_entity.pdbx_description
1 polymer ?
#
loop_
_entity_poly.entity_id
_entity_poly.type
_entity_poly.pdbx_seq_one_letter_code
_entity_poly.pdbx_strand_id
1 'polypeptide(L)'
;RVPHFEKMLYNQAQLAVVYARAAVLLGPSRWRDVARQTLDFVAAELTSADGAFFTALDAEVDGVEGSFYTWTSGQIEDALGSSAAAQLLRYYDLEAVPEGEGGFALFQRDESVATAADSTPLAEALRALYSARAVRQRPRLDDKILTSWNGMMIAAASDVGRLLGDDEAIDMARAAADFAWARLRRDEGRLWRSLRGGSAYQHAFLEDYAHLAHGLQALFEATGDSLWSERAGELVRV
;
A
#
# COMPACT_ATOMS: atom_id res chain seq x y z
N ARG A 1 -14.42 14.83 5.61
CA ARG A 1 -14.05 13.48 5.09
C ARG A 1 -12.87 13.51 4.09
N VAL A 2 -12.12 14.59 4.08
CA VAL A 2 -10.94 14.69 3.19
C VAL A 2 -9.87 13.73 3.70
N PRO A 3 -9.34 12.83 2.85
CA PRO A 3 -8.29 11.91 3.25
C PRO A 3 -6.97 12.66 3.44
N HIS A 4 -6.08 12.14 4.26
CA HIS A 4 -4.68 12.53 4.25
C HIS A 4 -4.00 11.93 3.00
N PHE A 5 -3.34 12.78 2.22
CA PHE A 5 -2.84 12.37 0.90
C PHE A 5 -1.45 11.72 0.94
N GLU A 6 -0.70 11.85 2.00
CA GLU A 6 0.57 11.13 2.17
C GLU A 6 0.33 9.61 2.30
N LYS A 7 1.06 8.82 1.53
CA LYS A 7 0.94 7.36 1.50
C LYS A 7 2.15 6.73 2.16
N MET A 8 2.03 6.44 3.46
CA MET A 8 3.10 5.87 4.26
C MET A 8 3.00 4.34 4.32
N LEU A 9 4.12 3.65 4.16
CA LEU A 9 4.19 2.19 4.11
C LEU A 9 3.58 1.52 5.35
N TYR A 10 3.88 2.04 6.56
CA TYR A 10 3.36 1.46 7.80
C TYR A 10 1.82 1.53 7.90
N ASN A 11 1.21 2.58 7.33
CA ASN A 11 -0.25 2.69 7.25
C ASN A 11 -0.83 1.63 6.32
N GLN A 12 -0.20 1.43 5.15
CA GLN A 12 -0.61 0.39 4.20
C GLN A 12 -0.53 -0.99 4.85
N ALA A 13 0.56 -1.29 5.56
CA ALA A 13 0.74 -2.56 6.26
C ALA A 13 -0.38 -2.82 7.28
N GLN A 14 -0.67 -1.84 8.14
CA GLN A 14 -1.70 -1.99 9.17
C GLN A 14 -3.10 -2.13 8.57
N LEU A 15 -3.43 -1.30 7.57
CA LEU A 15 -4.74 -1.33 6.92
C LEU A 15 -4.96 -2.64 6.17
N ALA A 16 -3.98 -3.15 5.42
CA ALA A 16 -4.09 -4.42 4.71
C ALA A 16 -4.48 -5.57 5.63
N VAL A 17 -3.82 -5.68 6.80
CA VAL A 17 -4.14 -6.72 7.81
C VAL A 17 -5.53 -6.52 8.40
N VAL A 18 -5.90 -5.29 8.76
CA VAL A 18 -7.22 -5.01 9.34
C VAL A 18 -8.33 -5.41 8.36
N TYR A 19 -8.20 -5.03 7.09
CA TYR A 19 -9.19 -5.37 6.07
C TYR A 19 -9.20 -6.87 5.72
N ALA A 20 -8.06 -7.54 5.70
CA ALA A 20 -8.01 -8.99 5.49
C ALA A 20 -8.71 -9.74 6.64
N ARG A 21 -8.48 -9.34 7.88
CA ARG A 21 -9.18 -9.90 9.06
C ARG A 21 -10.67 -9.59 9.03
N ALA A 22 -11.07 -8.38 8.64
CA ALA A 22 -12.47 -8.02 8.47
C ALA A 22 -13.15 -8.90 7.40
N ALA A 23 -12.48 -9.19 6.29
CA ALA A 23 -12.98 -10.09 5.25
C ALA A 23 -13.27 -11.50 5.76
N VAL A 24 -12.41 -12.02 6.63
CA VAL A 24 -12.62 -13.35 7.25
C VAL A 24 -13.75 -13.33 8.28
N LEU A 25 -13.84 -12.29 9.10
CA LEU A 25 -14.78 -12.24 10.23
C LEU A 25 -16.17 -11.76 9.84
N LEU A 26 -16.28 -10.82 8.91
CA LEU A 26 -17.54 -10.15 8.55
C LEU A 26 -18.09 -10.59 7.19
N GLY A 27 -17.35 -11.41 6.47
CA GLY A 27 -17.68 -11.86 5.12
C GLY A 27 -16.85 -11.23 4.03
N PRO A 28 -16.74 -11.92 2.87
CA PRO A 28 -15.65 -11.68 1.89
C PRO A 28 -15.82 -10.45 1.00
N SER A 29 -16.91 -9.69 1.06
CA SER A 29 -17.21 -8.68 0.05
C SER A 29 -16.09 -7.62 -0.16
N ARG A 30 -16.35 -6.40 0.16
CA ARG A 30 -15.45 -5.26 -0.09
C ARG A 30 -14.13 -5.29 0.71
N TRP A 31 -14.13 -5.91 1.89
CA TRP A 31 -12.95 -5.92 2.76
C TRP A 31 -11.78 -6.66 2.12
N ARG A 32 -12.07 -7.77 1.42
CA ARG A 32 -11.08 -8.50 0.62
C ARG A 32 -10.49 -7.61 -0.48
N ASP A 33 -11.35 -6.90 -1.21
CA ASP A 33 -10.93 -6.06 -2.32
C ASP A 33 -10.07 -4.89 -1.83
N VAL A 34 -10.45 -4.25 -0.71
CA VAL A 34 -9.64 -3.18 -0.12
C VAL A 34 -8.27 -3.70 0.35
N ALA A 35 -8.21 -4.88 0.97
CA ALA A 35 -6.93 -5.47 1.39
C ALA A 35 -6.02 -5.72 0.17
N ARG A 36 -6.55 -6.31 -0.91
CA ARG A 36 -5.78 -6.56 -2.16
C ARG A 36 -5.35 -5.26 -2.83
N GLN A 37 -6.26 -4.31 -3.03
CA GLN A 37 -5.94 -3.01 -3.62
C GLN A 37 -4.89 -2.24 -2.82
N THR A 38 -4.85 -2.42 -1.50
CA THR A 38 -3.78 -1.84 -0.66
C THR A 38 -2.42 -2.47 -1.00
N LEU A 39 -2.36 -3.80 -1.16
CA LEU A 39 -1.11 -4.48 -1.57
C LEU A 39 -0.75 -4.18 -3.02
N ASP A 40 -1.72 -4.12 -3.94
CA ASP A 40 -1.50 -3.74 -5.34
C ASP A 40 -0.88 -2.33 -5.43
N PHE A 41 -1.38 -1.40 -4.60
CA PHE A 41 -0.80 -0.07 -4.50
C PHE A 41 0.66 -0.12 -4.02
N VAL A 42 0.96 -0.89 -2.97
CA VAL A 42 2.34 -1.04 -2.46
C VAL A 42 3.24 -1.66 -3.53
N ALA A 43 2.78 -2.68 -4.22
CA ALA A 43 3.52 -3.33 -5.29
C ALA A 43 3.85 -2.35 -6.45
N ALA A 44 2.87 -1.55 -6.86
CA ALA A 44 3.01 -0.63 -7.98
C ALA A 44 3.79 0.66 -7.63
N GLU A 45 3.66 1.17 -6.42
CA GLU A 45 4.07 2.54 -6.07
C GLU A 45 5.20 2.60 -5.04
N LEU A 46 5.31 1.61 -4.16
CA LEU A 46 6.24 1.62 -3.03
C LEU A 46 7.22 0.43 -3.05
N THR A 47 7.32 -0.31 -4.15
CA THR A 47 8.23 -1.46 -4.24
C THR A 47 9.42 -1.15 -5.15
N SER A 48 10.61 -1.45 -4.69
CA SER A 48 11.84 -1.35 -5.48
C SER A 48 11.99 -2.51 -6.46
N ALA A 49 12.83 -2.36 -7.47
CA ALA A 49 13.14 -3.44 -8.42
C ALA A 49 13.72 -4.70 -7.74
N ASP A 50 14.34 -4.55 -6.57
CA ASP A 50 14.91 -5.65 -5.79
C ASP A 50 13.93 -6.24 -4.76
N GLY A 51 12.66 -5.82 -4.76
CA GLY A 51 11.60 -6.34 -3.90
C GLY A 51 11.46 -5.70 -2.52
N ALA A 52 12.30 -4.72 -2.16
CA ALA A 52 12.13 -3.98 -0.91
C ALA A 52 11.06 -2.89 -1.03
N PHE A 53 10.54 -2.45 0.11
CA PHE A 53 9.53 -1.41 0.14
C PHE A 53 10.11 -0.05 0.53
N PHE A 54 9.75 0.96 -0.26
CA PHE A 54 10.03 2.37 0.00
C PHE A 54 9.13 2.92 1.11
N THR A 55 9.54 4.04 1.70
CA THR A 55 8.93 4.59 2.91
C THR A 55 7.57 5.25 2.64
N ALA A 56 7.48 6.15 1.66
CA ALA A 56 6.27 6.92 1.44
C ALA A 56 6.20 7.58 0.05
N LEU A 57 4.99 7.95 -0.35
CA LEU A 57 4.74 8.99 -1.35
C LEU A 57 4.26 10.25 -0.64
N ASP A 58 4.79 11.40 -1.05
CA ASP A 58 4.44 12.70 -0.53
C ASP A 58 2.94 13.01 -0.72
N ALA A 59 2.40 13.90 0.13
CA ALA A 59 1.04 14.37 0.01
C ALA A 59 0.86 15.36 -1.13
N GLU A 60 1.92 16.09 -1.49
CA GLU A 60 1.86 17.27 -2.34
C GLU A 60 2.66 17.12 -3.64
N VAL A 61 2.26 17.90 -4.63
CA VAL A 61 3.02 18.16 -5.86
C VAL A 61 3.13 19.67 -6.01
N ASP A 62 4.36 20.18 -6.13
CA ASP A 62 4.67 21.61 -6.27
C ASP A 62 4.06 22.49 -5.14
N GLY A 63 3.98 21.94 -3.92
CA GLY A 63 3.44 22.64 -2.75
C GLY A 63 1.91 22.63 -2.64
N VAL A 64 1.22 21.88 -3.49
CA VAL A 64 -0.25 21.74 -3.44
C VAL A 64 -0.63 20.35 -2.99
N GLU A 65 -1.15 20.24 -1.74
CA GLU A 65 -1.57 18.98 -1.16
C GLU A 65 -2.73 18.36 -1.93
N GLY A 66 -2.62 17.06 -2.20
CA GLY A 66 -3.67 16.28 -2.85
C GLY A 66 -3.84 16.50 -4.34
N SER A 67 -3.11 17.44 -4.98
CA SER A 67 -3.30 17.81 -6.38
C SER A 67 -3.18 16.63 -7.36
N PHE A 68 -2.33 15.65 -7.07
CA PHE A 68 -2.23 14.42 -7.86
C PHE A 68 -3.51 13.57 -7.81
N TYR A 69 -4.20 13.55 -6.68
CA TYR A 69 -5.33 12.65 -6.42
C TYR A 69 -6.70 13.28 -6.64
N THR A 70 -6.78 14.60 -6.58
CA THR A 70 -8.04 15.33 -6.68
C THR A 70 -8.44 15.60 -8.13
N TRP A 71 -9.73 15.92 -8.32
CA TRP A 71 -10.34 16.12 -9.62
C TRP A 71 -11.20 17.37 -9.63
N THR A 72 -11.21 18.11 -10.72
CA THR A 72 -12.30 19.04 -11.02
C THR A 72 -13.39 18.33 -11.82
N SER A 73 -14.61 18.86 -11.81
CA SER A 73 -15.70 18.31 -12.64
C SER A 73 -15.34 18.29 -14.14
N GLY A 74 -14.65 19.33 -14.62
CA GLY A 74 -14.18 19.39 -16.01
C GLY A 74 -13.18 18.26 -16.32
N GLN A 75 -12.21 18.01 -15.46
CA GLN A 75 -11.24 16.91 -15.64
C GLN A 75 -11.90 15.53 -15.68
N ILE A 76 -12.97 15.34 -14.90
CA ILE A 76 -13.75 14.10 -14.93
C ILE A 76 -14.48 13.96 -16.26
N GLU A 77 -15.13 15.02 -16.73
CA GLU A 77 -15.82 15.05 -18.02
C GLU A 77 -14.87 14.85 -19.20
N ASP A 78 -13.70 15.49 -19.17
CA ASP A 78 -12.66 15.34 -20.19
C ASP A 78 -12.13 13.90 -20.28
N ALA A 79 -11.99 13.23 -19.13
CA ALA A 79 -11.49 11.86 -19.06
C ALA A 79 -12.53 10.79 -19.44
N LEU A 80 -13.81 11.02 -19.14
CA LEU A 80 -14.87 10.03 -19.26
C LEU A 80 -15.91 10.34 -20.35
N GLY A 81 -16.04 11.58 -20.74
CA GLY A 81 -17.20 12.11 -21.45
C GLY A 81 -18.40 12.34 -20.53
N SER A 82 -19.31 13.23 -20.90
CA SER A 82 -20.40 13.69 -20.03
C SER A 82 -21.33 12.58 -19.54
N SER A 83 -21.60 11.55 -20.36
CA SER A 83 -22.48 10.44 -19.98
C SER A 83 -21.88 9.56 -18.88
N ALA A 84 -20.63 9.12 -19.03
CA ALA A 84 -19.95 8.28 -18.05
C ALA A 84 -19.60 9.06 -16.78
N ALA A 85 -19.26 10.35 -16.88
CA ALA A 85 -19.09 11.25 -15.76
C ALA A 85 -20.36 11.38 -14.92
N ALA A 86 -21.51 11.63 -15.56
CA ALA A 86 -22.79 11.67 -14.87
C ALA A 86 -23.15 10.34 -14.20
N GLN A 87 -22.82 9.21 -14.84
CA GLN A 87 -23.01 7.87 -14.21
C GLN A 87 -22.11 7.67 -13.01
N LEU A 88 -20.81 8.03 -13.09
CA LEU A 88 -19.88 7.95 -11.95
C LEU A 88 -20.38 8.74 -10.75
N LEU A 89 -20.84 9.99 -10.99
CA LEU A 89 -21.32 10.90 -9.94
C LEU A 89 -22.64 10.48 -9.29
N ARG A 90 -23.29 9.42 -9.76
CA ARG A 90 -24.39 8.77 -9.03
C ARG A 90 -23.90 7.94 -7.84
N TYR A 91 -22.66 7.45 -7.92
CA TYR A 91 -22.02 6.57 -6.91
C TYR A 91 -20.96 7.26 -6.09
N TYR A 92 -20.44 8.39 -6.56
CA TYR A 92 -19.41 9.16 -5.89
C TYR A 92 -19.84 10.60 -5.65
N ASP A 93 -19.56 11.09 -4.44
CA ASP A 93 -19.61 12.49 -4.10
C ASP A 93 -18.27 13.16 -4.40
N LEU A 94 -18.32 14.44 -4.71
CA LEU A 94 -17.15 15.31 -4.83
C LEU A 94 -17.02 16.09 -3.51
N GLU A 95 -16.04 15.71 -2.69
CA GLU A 95 -15.74 16.39 -1.42
C GLU A 95 -14.63 17.42 -1.66
N ALA A 96 -14.92 18.69 -1.38
CA ALA A 96 -13.95 19.76 -1.57
C ALA A 96 -12.72 19.58 -0.65
N VAL A 97 -11.53 19.75 -1.22
CA VAL A 97 -10.27 19.72 -0.46
C VAL A 97 -9.91 21.16 -0.10
N PRO A 98 -9.90 21.55 1.20
CA PRO A 98 -9.75 22.94 1.62
C PRO A 98 -8.44 23.60 1.17
N GLU A 99 -7.36 22.82 1.11
CA GLU A 99 -6.01 23.27 0.75
C GLU A 99 -5.65 22.98 -0.71
N GLY A 100 -6.54 22.28 -1.44
CA GLY A 100 -6.37 21.99 -2.86
C GLY A 100 -6.89 23.15 -3.73
N GLU A 101 -6.20 23.48 -4.81
CA GLU A 101 -6.58 24.54 -5.78
C GLU A 101 -7.89 24.21 -6.52
N GLY A 102 -9.02 24.12 -5.80
CA GLY A 102 -10.35 23.83 -6.35
C GLY A 102 -10.59 22.37 -6.74
N GLY A 103 -9.74 21.45 -6.25
CA GLY A 103 -9.89 20.02 -6.48
C GLY A 103 -10.84 19.36 -5.49
N PHE A 104 -11.44 18.25 -5.91
CA PHE A 104 -12.35 17.44 -5.13
C PHE A 104 -11.79 16.02 -4.98
N ALA A 105 -11.89 15.45 -3.77
CA ALA A 105 -11.71 14.02 -3.57
C ALA A 105 -13.00 13.28 -3.96
N LEU A 106 -12.85 12.17 -4.67
CA LEU A 106 -13.95 11.25 -4.97
C LEU A 106 -14.26 10.42 -3.74
N PHE A 107 -15.47 10.53 -3.23
CA PHE A 107 -15.94 9.80 -2.07
C PHE A 107 -17.09 8.87 -2.46
N GLN A 108 -16.90 7.56 -2.29
CA GLN A 108 -17.95 6.59 -2.61
C GLN A 108 -19.13 6.75 -1.66
N ARG A 109 -20.34 6.88 -2.23
CA ARG A 109 -21.60 6.83 -1.50
C ARG A 109 -21.82 5.43 -0.94
N ASP A 110 -22.85 5.27 -0.12
CA ASP A 110 -23.18 3.98 0.49
C ASP A 110 -23.31 2.86 -0.57
N GLU A 111 -22.68 1.72 -0.31
CA GLU A 111 -22.53 0.59 -1.25
C GLU A 111 -23.85 -0.09 -1.64
N SER A 112 -24.91 0.12 -0.86
CA SER A 112 -26.23 -0.45 -1.15
C SER A 112 -26.85 0.04 -2.47
N VAL A 113 -26.22 1.01 -3.14
CA VAL A 113 -26.77 1.68 -4.34
C VAL A 113 -26.22 1.11 -5.66
N ALA A 114 -25.04 0.44 -5.65
CA ALA A 114 -24.47 -0.10 -6.88
C ALA A 114 -25.12 -1.46 -7.22
N THR A 115 -25.86 -1.52 -8.35
CA THR A 115 -26.39 -2.77 -8.86
C THR A 115 -25.33 -3.56 -9.65
N ALA A 116 -25.51 -4.86 -9.81
CA ALA A 116 -24.61 -5.69 -10.63
C ALA A 116 -24.50 -5.18 -12.09
N ALA A 117 -25.54 -4.52 -12.61
CA ALA A 117 -25.55 -3.93 -13.95
C ALA A 117 -24.64 -2.68 -14.07
N ASP A 118 -24.41 -1.98 -12.95
CA ASP A 118 -23.59 -0.76 -12.92
C ASP A 118 -22.11 -1.07 -12.63
N SER A 119 -21.77 -2.27 -12.19
CA SER A 119 -20.42 -2.63 -11.73
C SER A 119 -19.39 -2.54 -12.84
N THR A 120 -19.68 -3.03 -14.05
CA THR A 120 -18.73 -2.99 -15.18
C THR A 120 -18.49 -1.57 -15.70
N PRO A 121 -19.52 -0.76 -16.01
CA PRO A 121 -19.33 0.64 -16.42
C PRO A 121 -18.61 1.48 -15.36
N LEU A 122 -18.92 1.25 -14.06
CA LEU A 122 -18.25 1.95 -12.98
C LEU A 122 -16.75 1.60 -12.89
N ALA A 123 -16.42 0.31 -13.00
CA ALA A 123 -15.04 -0.14 -13.03
C ALA A 123 -14.27 0.40 -14.23
N GLU A 124 -14.91 0.53 -15.40
CA GLU A 124 -14.32 1.15 -16.59
C GLU A 124 -14.05 2.64 -16.39
N ALA A 125 -15.00 3.38 -15.81
CA ALA A 125 -14.85 4.79 -15.49
C ALA A 125 -13.69 5.01 -14.48
N LEU A 126 -13.61 4.22 -13.43
CA LEU A 126 -12.51 4.31 -12.45
C LEU A 126 -11.15 4.00 -13.08
N ARG A 127 -11.07 2.99 -13.97
CA ARG A 127 -9.83 2.69 -14.72
C ARG A 127 -9.43 3.84 -15.65
N ALA A 128 -10.38 4.46 -16.33
CA ALA A 128 -10.11 5.62 -17.19
C ALA A 128 -9.59 6.81 -16.39
N LEU A 129 -10.17 7.10 -15.21
CA LEU A 129 -9.67 8.12 -14.30
C LEU A 129 -8.26 7.76 -13.78
N TYR A 130 -8.02 6.51 -13.42
CA TYR A 130 -6.68 6.06 -13.00
C TYR A 130 -5.65 6.32 -14.11
N SER A 131 -5.97 5.97 -15.36
CA SER A 131 -5.10 6.19 -16.52
C SER A 131 -4.88 7.69 -16.80
N ALA A 132 -5.92 8.50 -16.70
CA ALA A 132 -5.83 9.96 -16.87
C ALA A 132 -4.99 10.62 -15.75
N ARG A 133 -5.04 10.06 -14.53
CA ARG A 133 -4.19 10.51 -13.42
C ARG A 133 -2.72 10.11 -13.60
N ALA A 134 -2.46 8.94 -14.18
CA ALA A 134 -1.11 8.40 -14.31
C ALA A 134 -0.15 9.29 -15.12
N VAL A 135 -0.68 10.17 -16.01
CA VAL A 135 0.12 11.13 -16.80
C VAL A 135 0.40 12.45 -16.09
N ARG A 136 -0.18 12.67 -14.90
CA ARG A 136 0.08 13.86 -14.09
C ARG A 136 1.48 13.80 -13.48
N GLN A 137 2.00 14.96 -13.09
CA GLN A 137 3.21 15.03 -12.26
C GLN A 137 2.97 14.25 -10.96
N ARG A 138 3.91 13.34 -10.66
CA ARG A 138 3.77 12.44 -9.52
C ARG A 138 4.27 13.09 -8.23
N PRO A 139 3.67 12.75 -7.08
CA PRO A 139 4.23 13.09 -5.77
C PRO A 139 5.65 12.54 -5.64
N ARG A 140 6.45 13.19 -4.81
CA ARG A 140 7.81 12.76 -4.54
C ARG A 140 7.81 11.43 -3.78
N LEU A 141 8.60 10.48 -4.27
CA LEU A 141 8.85 9.22 -3.58
C LEU A 141 9.95 9.43 -2.53
N ASP A 142 9.69 9.08 -1.28
CA ASP A 142 10.72 8.87 -0.28
C ASP A 142 11.25 7.44 -0.42
N ASP A 143 12.32 7.31 -1.18
CA ASP A 143 12.95 6.06 -1.58
C ASP A 143 13.82 5.40 -0.49
N LYS A 144 13.72 5.87 0.76
CA LYS A 144 14.32 5.18 1.88
C LYS A 144 13.67 3.82 2.10
N ILE A 145 14.46 2.84 2.49
CA ILE A 145 14.02 1.51 2.91
C ILE A 145 14.29 1.41 4.41
N LEU A 146 13.24 1.44 5.22
CA LEU A 146 13.33 1.33 6.67
C LEU A 146 13.12 -0.12 7.10
N THR A 147 14.02 -0.65 7.94
CA THR A 147 13.98 -2.05 8.40
C THR A 147 12.68 -2.38 9.13
N SER A 148 12.27 -1.53 10.08
CA SER A 148 11.03 -1.72 10.83
C SER A 148 9.79 -1.73 9.93
N TRP A 149 9.68 -0.77 9.00
CA TRP A 149 8.50 -0.69 8.14
C TRP A 149 8.45 -1.80 7.08
N ASN A 150 9.61 -2.24 6.59
CA ASN A 150 9.68 -3.44 5.76
C ASN A 150 9.24 -4.68 6.53
N GLY A 151 9.70 -4.85 7.80
CA GLY A 151 9.23 -5.91 8.67
C GLY A 151 7.70 -5.90 8.87
N MET A 152 7.11 -4.72 9.07
CA MET A 152 5.65 -4.56 9.16
C MET A 152 4.93 -4.98 7.87
N MET A 153 5.46 -4.58 6.70
CA MET A 153 4.83 -4.91 5.42
C MET A 153 5.03 -6.38 5.06
N ILE A 154 6.17 -7.00 5.39
CA ILE A 154 6.39 -8.45 5.25
C ILE A 154 5.34 -9.21 6.07
N ALA A 155 5.10 -8.82 7.34
CA ALA A 155 4.07 -9.43 8.17
C ALA A 155 2.67 -9.25 7.54
N ALA A 156 2.37 -8.06 7.05
CA ALA A 156 1.07 -7.75 6.46
C ALA A 156 0.81 -8.56 5.19
N ALA A 157 1.76 -8.61 4.27
CA ALA A 157 1.63 -9.37 3.02
C ALA A 157 1.51 -10.88 3.32
N SER A 158 2.27 -11.40 4.30
CA SER A 158 2.17 -12.80 4.75
C SER A 158 0.79 -13.10 5.34
N ASP A 159 0.28 -12.23 6.22
CA ASP A 159 -1.06 -12.39 6.81
C ASP A 159 -2.17 -12.31 5.76
N VAL A 160 -2.11 -11.34 4.85
CA VAL A 160 -3.08 -11.21 3.74
C VAL A 160 -3.05 -12.46 2.88
N GLY A 161 -1.85 -12.90 2.46
CA GLY A 161 -1.66 -14.10 1.66
C GLY A 161 -2.29 -15.33 2.32
N ARG A 162 -1.98 -15.57 3.59
CA ARG A 162 -2.51 -16.70 4.37
C ARG A 162 -4.02 -16.61 4.61
N LEU A 163 -4.54 -15.44 4.95
CA LEU A 163 -5.96 -15.25 5.28
C LEU A 163 -6.88 -15.28 4.05
N LEU A 164 -6.40 -14.76 2.92
CA LEU A 164 -7.21 -14.61 1.71
C LEU A 164 -6.88 -15.61 0.60
N GLY A 165 -5.84 -16.44 0.79
CA GLY A 165 -5.34 -17.38 -0.23
C GLY A 165 -4.71 -16.63 -1.42
N ASP A 166 -3.83 -15.66 -1.14
CA ASP A 166 -3.21 -14.79 -2.13
C ASP A 166 -1.70 -15.10 -2.24
N ASP A 167 -1.34 -15.91 -3.23
CA ASP A 167 0.05 -16.33 -3.44
C ASP A 167 0.95 -15.16 -3.86
N GLU A 168 0.43 -14.17 -4.58
CA GLU A 168 1.20 -12.98 -4.98
C GLU A 168 1.63 -12.16 -3.76
N ALA A 169 0.76 -12.05 -2.75
CA ALA A 169 1.10 -11.42 -1.48
C ALA A 169 2.21 -12.17 -0.73
N ILE A 170 2.19 -13.51 -0.76
CA ILE A 170 3.25 -14.33 -0.17
C ILE A 170 4.58 -14.12 -0.90
N ASP A 171 4.57 -14.09 -2.24
CA ASP A 171 5.78 -13.90 -3.03
C ASP A 171 6.37 -12.49 -2.82
N MET A 172 5.52 -11.47 -2.70
CA MET A 172 5.95 -10.12 -2.33
C MET A 172 6.62 -10.09 -0.95
N ALA A 173 6.06 -10.80 0.03
CA ALA A 173 6.66 -10.92 1.36
C ALA A 173 8.02 -11.64 1.34
N ARG A 174 8.15 -12.71 0.55
CA ARG A 174 9.41 -13.44 0.38
C ARG A 174 10.50 -12.57 -0.21
N ALA A 175 10.20 -11.87 -1.31
CA ALA A 175 11.16 -10.98 -1.96
C ALA A 175 11.70 -9.91 -1.00
N ALA A 176 10.80 -9.28 -0.25
CA ALA A 176 11.18 -8.27 0.73
C ALA A 176 11.97 -8.85 1.92
N ALA A 177 11.63 -10.05 2.38
CA ALA A 177 12.34 -10.75 3.45
C ALA A 177 13.77 -11.14 3.03
N ASP A 178 13.94 -11.66 1.81
CA ASP A 178 15.26 -11.98 1.25
C ASP A 178 16.10 -10.73 1.05
N PHE A 179 15.50 -9.64 0.54
CA PHE A 179 16.19 -8.35 0.44
C PHE A 179 16.64 -7.85 1.82
N ALA A 180 15.75 -7.84 2.81
CA ALA A 180 16.08 -7.36 4.16
C ALA A 180 17.22 -8.18 4.76
N TRP A 181 17.18 -9.49 4.60
CA TRP A 181 18.23 -10.38 5.08
C TRP A 181 19.57 -10.16 4.41
N ALA A 182 19.59 -9.92 3.11
CA ALA A 182 20.80 -9.73 2.33
C ALA A 182 21.40 -8.32 2.46
N ARG A 183 20.57 -7.28 2.63
CA ARG A 183 21.02 -5.89 2.47
C ARG A 183 20.91 -5.03 3.75
N LEU A 184 20.04 -5.41 4.69
CA LEU A 184 19.84 -4.67 5.94
C LEU A 184 20.54 -5.35 7.13
N ARG A 185 21.10 -6.55 6.94
CA ARG A 185 21.90 -7.24 7.94
C ARG A 185 23.36 -6.81 7.83
N ARG A 186 23.98 -6.62 8.99
CA ARG A 186 25.40 -6.32 9.17
C ARG A 186 26.16 -7.57 9.63
N ASP A 187 27.47 -7.43 9.68
CA ASP A 187 28.34 -8.38 10.36
C ASP A 187 27.87 -8.61 11.81
N GLU A 188 28.10 -9.78 12.35
CA GLU A 188 27.70 -10.19 13.71
C GLU A 188 26.15 -10.25 13.93
N GLY A 189 25.34 -10.32 12.87
CA GLY A 189 23.89 -10.46 12.96
C GLY A 189 23.12 -9.18 13.28
N ARG A 190 23.79 -8.07 13.43
CA ARG A 190 23.15 -6.76 13.68
C ARG A 190 22.44 -6.22 12.44
N LEU A 191 21.53 -5.27 12.64
CA LEU A 191 20.79 -4.64 11.55
C LEU A 191 21.23 -3.19 11.31
N TRP A 192 21.06 -2.76 10.07
CA TRP A 192 20.95 -1.35 9.71
C TRP A 192 19.50 -0.89 9.90
N ARG A 193 19.32 0.38 10.31
CA ARG A 193 17.99 0.99 10.39
C ARG A 193 17.42 1.25 9.00
N SER A 194 18.25 1.75 8.10
CA SER A 194 17.80 2.23 6.79
C SER A 194 18.81 2.03 5.68
N LEU A 195 18.30 1.95 4.45
CA LEU A 195 19.06 1.92 3.22
C LEU A 195 18.47 2.92 2.22
N ARG A 196 19.35 3.65 1.51
CA ARG A 196 18.98 4.56 0.43
C ARG A 196 20.08 4.61 -0.62
N GLY A 197 19.70 4.62 -1.91
CA GLY A 197 20.68 4.68 -3.00
C GLY A 197 21.74 3.58 -2.95
N GLY A 198 21.37 2.38 -2.47
CA GLY A 198 22.29 1.24 -2.33
C GLY A 198 23.19 1.26 -1.10
N SER A 199 23.19 2.33 -0.31
CA SER A 199 24.00 2.49 0.91
C SER A 199 23.14 2.34 2.15
N ALA A 200 23.50 1.38 3.03
CA ALA A 200 22.88 1.21 4.33
C ALA A 200 23.52 2.15 5.36
N TYR A 201 22.72 2.73 6.23
CA TYR A 201 23.17 3.69 7.23
C TYR A 201 22.33 3.65 8.51
N GLN A 202 22.86 4.18 9.59
CA GLN A 202 22.32 4.16 10.95
C GLN A 202 22.20 2.75 11.55
N HIS A 203 22.57 2.63 12.81
CA HIS A 203 22.36 1.41 13.58
C HIS A 203 20.86 1.24 13.86
N ALA A 204 20.38 0.02 13.76
CA ALA A 204 19.00 -0.32 14.06
C ALA A 204 18.68 -0.14 15.54
N PHE A 205 17.42 0.22 15.83
CA PHE A 205 16.84 0.26 17.15
C PHE A 205 16.04 -1.02 17.44
N LEU A 206 15.56 -1.17 18.66
CA LEU A 206 14.77 -2.32 19.08
C LEU A 206 13.56 -2.55 18.15
N GLU A 207 12.89 -1.49 17.70
CA GLU A 207 11.74 -1.60 16.80
C GLU A 207 12.08 -2.27 15.45
N ASP A 208 13.29 -2.03 14.94
CA ASP A 208 13.74 -2.61 13.66
C ASP A 208 13.89 -4.13 13.78
N TYR A 209 14.49 -4.61 14.89
CA TYR A 209 14.61 -6.03 15.19
C TYR A 209 13.23 -6.66 15.43
N ALA A 210 12.39 -6.02 16.25
CA ALA A 210 11.09 -6.55 16.62
C ALA A 210 10.17 -6.70 15.39
N HIS A 211 10.07 -5.68 14.55
CA HIS A 211 9.23 -5.73 13.36
C HIS A 211 9.77 -6.67 12.30
N LEU A 212 11.08 -6.71 12.06
CA LEU A 212 11.64 -7.65 11.09
C LEU A 212 11.48 -9.10 11.57
N ALA A 213 11.77 -9.39 12.84
CA ALA A 213 11.55 -10.73 13.41
C ALA A 213 10.07 -11.14 13.32
N HIS A 214 9.14 -10.22 13.61
CA HIS A 214 7.70 -10.47 13.45
C HIS A 214 7.32 -10.74 11.99
N GLY A 215 7.87 -9.96 11.05
CA GLY A 215 7.65 -10.18 9.61
C GLY A 215 8.10 -11.57 9.15
N LEU A 216 9.31 -11.96 9.54
CA LEU A 216 9.84 -13.29 9.22
C LEU A 216 9.03 -14.41 9.88
N GLN A 217 8.57 -14.24 11.13
CA GLN A 217 7.72 -15.21 11.80
C GLN A 217 6.35 -15.35 11.10
N ALA A 218 5.73 -14.23 10.69
CA ALA A 218 4.48 -14.26 9.94
C ALA A 218 4.64 -14.97 8.58
N LEU A 219 5.79 -14.79 7.93
CA LEU A 219 6.09 -15.47 6.67
C LEU A 219 6.30 -16.97 6.87
N PHE A 220 6.92 -17.40 7.98
CA PHE A 220 6.95 -18.80 8.37
C PHE A 220 5.55 -19.38 8.56
N GLU A 221 4.67 -18.68 9.27
CA GLU A 221 3.29 -19.11 9.51
C GLU A 221 2.46 -19.23 8.21
N ALA A 222 2.78 -18.42 7.22
CA ALA A 222 2.12 -18.43 5.92
C ALA A 222 2.65 -19.53 4.98
N THR A 223 3.94 -19.91 5.12
CA THR A 223 4.62 -20.77 4.14
C THR A 223 4.99 -22.16 4.69
N GLY A 224 5.15 -22.30 6.02
CA GLY A 224 5.71 -23.49 6.66
C GLY A 224 7.22 -23.66 6.46
N ASP A 225 7.92 -22.73 5.81
CA ASP A 225 9.36 -22.79 5.58
C ASP A 225 10.13 -22.37 6.83
N SER A 226 10.82 -23.32 7.48
CA SER A 226 11.54 -23.13 8.74
C SER A 226 12.65 -22.08 8.67
N LEU A 227 13.19 -21.81 7.46
CA LEU A 227 14.22 -20.79 7.25
C LEU A 227 13.80 -19.44 7.84
N TRP A 228 12.54 -19.06 7.67
CA TRP A 228 12.05 -17.77 8.16
C TRP A 228 11.99 -17.71 9.69
N SER A 229 11.55 -18.79 10.34
CA SER A 229 11.54 -18.89 11.81
C SER A 229 12.96 -18.93 12.39
N GLU A 230 13.90 -19.61 11.74
CA GLU A 230 15.30 -19.63 12.13
C GLU A 230 15.92 -18.22 12.08
N ARG A 231 15.71 -17.51 10.95
CA ARG A 231 16.15 -16.10 10.77
C ARG A 231 15.52 -15.16 11.80
N ALA A 232 14.22 -15.33 12.11
CA ALA A 232 13.56 -14.56 13.16
C ALA A 232 14.19 -14.81 14.53
N GLY A 233 14.47 -16.08 14.84
CA GLY A 233 15.14 -16.48 16.08
C GLY A 233 16.57 -15.94 16.22
N GLU A 234 17.31 -15.74 15.12
CA GLU A 234 18.62 -15.08 15.15
C GLU A 234 18.50 -13.62 15.60
N LEU A 235 17.51 -12.88 15.06
CA LEU A 235 17.31 -11.46 15.38
C LEU A 235 16.92 -11.20 16.84
N VAL A 236 16.22 -12.13 17.45
CA VAL A 236 15.78 -11.98 18.86
C VAL A 236 16.92 -12.24 19.87
N ARG A 237 18.03 -12.84 19.43
CA ARG A 237 19.19 -13.14 20.30
C ARG A 237 20.29 -12.07 20.28
N VAL A 238 20.19 -11.08 19.41
CA VAL A 238 21.15 -9.96 19.28
C VAL A 238 20.86 -8.89 20.33
#